data_6e73db34312c343bebad235bd669fbfd
#
_entry.id   6e73db34312c343bebad235bd669fbfd
#
_cell.length_a   1.000
_cell.length_b   1.000
_cell.length_c   1.000
_cell.angle_alpha   90.00
_cell.angle_beta   90.00
_cell.angle_gamma   90.00
#
_symmetry.space_group_name_H-M   'P 1'
#
loop_
_entity.id
_entity.type
_entity.pdbx_description
1 polymer ?
#
loop_
_entity_poly.entity_id
_entity_poly.type
_entity_poly.pdbx_seq_one_letter_code
_entity_poly.pdbx_strand_id
1 'polypeptide(L)'
;RRDAAVATYYVIATAEASSNLARYDGVKFGLRAGDSKDLLDMYLRTRAEGFGPEVKRRIMLGTYVLSAGYYDAYYGKAQAVRTLIRREFDAAFETVDLIVTPVTPTTAFKFGEKSQDPLQMYLSDIYTISANLAGLPAISLPCGFSKAGMPIGLQLIGRPFEEDTLLRGAHAYEQATNWRAKKPLVR
;
A
#
# COMPACT_ATOMS: atom_id res chain seq x y z
N ARG A 1 3.12 -7.11 -15.64
CA ARG A 1 4.42 -6.70 -14.98
C ARG A 1 4.31 -6.71 -13.45
N ARG A 2 3.59 -7.67 -12.94
CA ARG A 2 3.34 -7.83 -11.50
C ARG A 2 4.63 -7.89 -10.67
N ASP A 3 5.65 -8.58 -11.18
CA ASP A 3 6.92 -8.76 -10.47
C ASP A 3 7.69 -7.45 -10.25
N ALA A 4 7.49 -6.45 -11.12
CA ALA A 4 8.09 -5.14 -10.97
C ALA A 4 7.31 -4.21 -10.04
N ALA A 5 6.02 -4.51 -9.75
CA ALA A 5 5.14 -3.61 -9.00
C ALA A 5 5.62 -3.37 -7.57
N VAL A 6 6.06 -4.42 -6.87
CA VAL A 6 6.57 -4.33 -5.49
C VAL A 6 7.78 -3.41 -5.43
N ALA A 7 8.79 -3.65 -6.27
CA ALA A 7 10.00 -2.80 -6.30
C ALA A 7 9.66 -1.35 -6.67
N THR A 8 8.80 -1.14 -7.68
CA THR A 8 8.34 0.19 -8.10
C THR A 8 7.63 0.93 -6.98
N TYR A 9 6.74 0.26 -6.25
CA TYR A 9 6.04 0.82 -5.10
C TYR A 9 7.02 1.27 -4.02
N TYR A 10 7.97 0.42 -3.64
CA TYR A 10 8.91 0.77 -2.56
C TYR A 10 9.80 1.95 -2.91
N VAL A 11 10.18 2.11 -4.17
CA VAL A 11 10.92 3.29 -4.63
C VAL A 11 10.04 4.54 -4.55
N ILE A 12 8.85 4.52 -5.14
CA ILE A 12 7.96 5.70 -5.20
C ILE A 12 7.41 6.06 -3.82
N ALA A 13 6.87 5.10 -3.08
CA ALA A 13 6.25 5.35 -1.79
C ALA A 13 7.25 5.86 -0.75
N THR A 14 8.48 5.36 -0.74
CA THR A 14 9.51 5.86 0.18
C THR A 14 9.99 7.26 -0.21
N ALA A 15 10.11 7.56 -1.51
CA ALA A 15 10.42 8.90 -2.00
C ALA A 15 9.35 9.92 -1.58
N GLU A 16 8.07 9.59 -1.80
CA GLU A 16 6.95 10.43 -1.38
C GLU A 16 6.88 10.56 0.16
N ALA A 17 7.08 9.46 0.89
CA ALA A 17 7.08 9.48 2.36
C ALA A 17 8.18 10.38 2.91
N SER A 18 9.41 10.33 2.39
CA SER A 18 10.51 11.19 2.85
C SER A 18 10.18 12.67 2.66
N SER A 19 9.61 13.03 1.52
CA SER A 19 9.22 14.40 1.20
C SER A 19 8.03 14.88 2.04
N ASN A 20 6.98 14.07 2.15
CA ASN A 20 5.77 14.43 2.88
C ASN A 20 5.99 14.50 4.40
N LEU A 21 6.78 13.59 4.96
CA LEU A 21 7.06 13.54 6.38
C LEU A 21 8.14 14.54 6.83
N ALA A 22 8.80 15.24 5.90
CA ALA A 22 9.73 16.32 6.22
C ALA A 22 9.08 17.46 7.02
N ARG A 23 7.78 17.68 6.84
CA ARG A 23 7.01 18.73 7.54
C ARG A 23 6.82 18.49 9.05
N TYR A 24 6.99 17.25 9.51
CA TYR A 24 6.84 16.89 10.93
C TYR A 24 8.18 17.10 11.64
N ASP A 25 8.48 18.33 11.96
CA ASP A 25 9.76 18.82 12.49
C ASP A 25 9.68 19.36 13.92
N GLY A 26 8.46 19.37 14.51
CA GLY A 26 8.20 19.89 15.84
C GLY A 26 7.91 21.40 15.88
N VAL A 27 7.93 22.09 14.72
CA VAL A 27 7.63 23.54 14.68
C VAL A 27 6.14 23.78 14.53
N LYS A 28 5.53 23.21 13.48
CA LYS A 28 4.13 23.48 13.13
C LYS A 28 3.21 22.26 13.24
N PHE A 29 3.72 21.06 12.95
CA PHE A 29 2.92 19.85 12.88
C PHE A 29 3.47 18.72 13.75
N GLY A 30 2.55 17.95 14.32
CA GLY A 30 2.84 16.71 15.01
C GLY A 30 3.46 16.92 16.41
N LEU A 31 4.18 15.89 16.86
CA LEU A 31 4.91 15.90 18.11
C LEU A 31 5.98 16.97 18.12
N ARG A 32 6.17 17.63 19.24
CA ARG A 32 7.35 18.46 19.56
C ARG A 32 8.02 17.90 20.81
N ALA A 33 9.28 17.49 20.70
CA ALA A 33 10.05 17.04 21.85
C ALA A 33 10.25 18.17 22.86
N GLY A 34 10.02 17.88 24.15
CA GLY A 34 10.26 18.81 25.22
C GLY A 34 11.75 18.95 25.58
N ASP A 35 12.08 19.95 26.38
CA ASP A 35 13.41 20.13 26.98
C ASP A 35 14.59 20.10 26.00
N SER A 36 14.37 20.63 24.79
CA SER A 36 15.39 20.70 23.74
C SER A 36 16.39 21.85 24.05
N LYS A 37 17.67 21.60 23.85
CA LYS A 37 18.76 22.54 24.13
C LYS A 37 18.80 23.70 23.13
N ASP A 38 18.50 23.40 21.88
CA ASP A 38 18.49 24.36 20.76
C ASP A 38 17.53 23.86 19.64
N LEU A 39 17.47 24.62 18.57
CA LEU A 39 16.59 24.31 17.42
C LEU A 39 16.96 22.98 16.75
N LEU A 40 18.26 22.71 16.60
CA LEU A 40 18.72 21.47 15.96
C LEU A 40 18.40 20.26 16.84
N ASP A 41 18.65 20.35 18.13
CA ASP A 41 18.30 19.30 19.10
C ASP A 41 16.79 19.03 19.10
N MET A 42 15.97 20.09 19.03
CA MET A 42 14.52 19.94 18.92
C MET A 42 14.13 19.16 17.64
N TYR A 43 14.68 19.45 16.49
CA TYR A 43 14.41 18.72 15.26
C TYR A 43 14.84 17.25 15.35
N LEU A 44 16.06 17.00 15.81
CA LEU A 44 16.60 15.65 15.91
C LEU A 44 15.78 14.80 16.87
N ARG A 45 15.49 15.30 18.08
CA ARG A 45 14.70 14.58 19.09
C ARG A 45 13.26 14.37 18.67
N THR A 46 12.60 15.40 18.13
CA THR A 46 11.22 15.29 17.63
C THR A 46 11.09 14.17 16.61
N ARG A 47 12.00 14.11 15.65
CA ARG A 47 11.96 13.08 14.60
C ARG A 47 12.40 11.70 15.13
N ALA A 48 13.33 11.66 16.07
CA ALA A 48 13.75 10.41 16.71
C ALA A 48 12.67 9.78 17.57
N GLU A 49 11.93 10.57 18.33
CA GLU A 49 10.88 10.14 19.25
C GLU A 49 9.53 9.94 18.53
N GLY A 50 9.21 10.83 17.57
CA GLY A 50 7.91 10.86 16.88
C GLY A 50 7.73 9.83 15.80
N PHE A 51 8.80 9.29 15.21
CA PHE A 51 8.72 8.28 14.15
C PHE A 51 9.18 6.91 14.64
N GLY A 52 8.35 5.89 14.37
CA GLY A 52 8.71 4.49 14.62
C GLY A 52 9.82 3.99 13.70
N PRO A 53 10.42 2.83 13.99
CA PRO A 53 11.57 2.29 13.26
C PRO A 53 11.32 2.11 11.75
N GLU A 54 10.15 1.60 11.36
CA GLU A 54 9.79 1.39 9.95
C GLU A 54 9.63 2.71 9.19
N VAL A 55 9.02 3.73 9.80
CA VAL A 55 8.87 5.05 9.19
C VAL A 55 10.23 5.70 8.97
N LYS A 56 11.14 5.61 9.94
CA LYS A 56 12.53 6.09 9.80
C LYS A 56 13.25 5.41 8.65
N ARG A 57 13.13 4.08 8.54
CA ARG A 57 13.69 3.31 7.43
C ARG A 57 13.19 3.83 6.08
N ARG A 58 11.88 4.04 5.94
CA ARG A 58 11.28 4.56 4.69
C ARG A 58 11.74 5.97 4.37
N ILE A 59 11.87 6.85 5.37
CA ILE A 59 12.41 8.20 5.17
C ILE A 59 13.85 8.14 4.67
N MET A 60 14.70 7.31 5.26
CA MET A 60 16.09 7.15 4.84
C MET A 60 16.19 6.60 3.41
N LEU A 61 15.44 5.55 3.08
CA LEU A 61 15.40 4.99 1.73
C LEU A 61 14.91 6.03 0.71
N GLY A 62 13.85 6.77 1.02
CA GLY A 62 13.33 7.81 0.15
C GLY A 62 14.33 8.95 -0.09
N THR A 63 15.00 9.38 0.95
CA THR A 63 16.08 10.40 0.86
C THR A 63 17.20 9.91 -0.05
N TYR A 64 17.61 8.64 0.07
CA TYR A 64 18.61 8.03 -0.79
C TYR A 64 18.16 8.00 -2.25
N VAL A 65 16.96 7.52 -2.52
CA VAL A 65 16.37 7.40 -3.87
C VAL A 65 16.27 8.76 -4.56
N LEU A 66 15.99 9.83 -3.80
CA LEU A 66 15.86 11.20 -4.33
C LEU A 66 17.19 11.96 -4.39
N SER A 67 18.29 11.39 -3.89
CA SER A 67 19.58 12.06 -3.88
C SER A 67 20.21 12.15 -5.28
N ALA A 68 21.13 13.11 -5.44
CA ALA A 68 21.83 13.34 -6.70
C ALA A 68 22.55 12.06 -7.18
N GLY A 69 22.42 11.74 -8.45
CA GLY A 69 22.99 10.55 -9.08
C GLY A 69 22.11 9.28 -8.94
N TYR A 70 21.15 9.24 -8.03
CA TYR A 70 20.26 8.09 -7.85
C TYR A 70 18.83 8.36 -8.34
N TYR A 71 18.43 9.62 -8.45
CA TYR A 71 17.10 10.02 -8.89
C TYR A 71 16.71 9.38 -10.22
N ASP A 72 17.51 9.54 -11.26
CA ASP A 72 17.21 8.98 -12.60
C ASP A 72 17.32 7.46 -12.61
N ALA A 73 18.30 6.91 -11.89
CA ALA A 73 18.53 5.48 -11.83
C ALA A 73 17.41 4.70 -11.14
N TYR A 74 16.78 5.29 -10.13
CA TYR A 74 15.73 4.63 -9.33
C TYR A 74 14.36 5.29 -9.48
N TYR A 75 14.20 6.56 -9.09
CA TYR A 75 12.88 7.21 -9.07
C TYR A 75 12.34 7.43 -10.49
N GLY A 76 13.13 7.96 -11.40
CA GLY A 76 12.73 8.14 -12.80
C GLY A 76 12.36 6.83 -13.47
N LYS A 77 13.16 5.78 -13.26
CA LYS A 77 12.87 4.43 -13.76
C LYS A 77 11.60 3.85 -13.16
N ALA A 78 11.38 4.02 -11.86
CA ALA A 78 10.15 3.57 -11.18
C ALA A 78 8.89 4.28 -11.72
N GLN A 79 8.96 5.59 -11.99
CA GLN A 79 7.87 6.34 -12.63
C GLN A 79 7.56 5.83 -14.06
N ALA A 80 8.58 5.48 -14.83
CA ALA A 80 8.40 4.87 -16.15
C ALA A 80 7.69 3.51 -16.04
N VAL A 81 8.11 2.66 -15.09
CA VAL A 81 7.45 1.36 -14.83
C VAL A 81 6.02 1.55 -14.34
N ARG A 82 5.75 2.52 -13.46
CA ARG A 82 4.39 2.88 -13.02
C ARG A 82 3.49 3.21 -14.20
N THR A 83 4.01 3.99 -15.16
CA THR A 83 3.27 4.33 -16.39
C THR A 83 2.92 3.09 -17.21
N LEU A 84 3.84 2.13 -17.31
CA LEU A 84 3.60 0.87 -18.01
C LEU A 84 2.55 0.00 -17.29
N ILE A 85 2.60 -0.07 -15.96
CA ILE A 85 1.57 -0.78 -15.17
C ILE A 85 0.19 -0.16 -15.42
N ARG A 86 0.07 1.17 -15.39
CA ARG A 86 -1.20 1.86 -15.67
C ARG A 86 -1.73 1.52 -17.06
N ARG A 87 -0.89 1.57 -18.10
CA ARG A 87 -1.29 1.24 -19.47
C ARG A 87 -1.80 -0.19 -19.64
N GLU A 88 -1.26 -1.15 -18.87
CA GLU A 88 -1.78 -2.53 -18.88
C GLU A 88 -3.20 -2.62 -18.33
N PHE A 89 -3.54 -1.86 -17.28
CA PHE A 89 -4.91 -1.75 -16.79
C PHE A 89 -5.81 -1.01 -17.78
N ASP A 90 -5.36 0.12 -18.34
CA ASP A 90 -6.12 0.87 -19.33
C ASP A 90 -6.53 -0.03 -20.51
N ALA A 91 -5.58 -0.82 -21.03
CA ALA A 91 -5.86 -1.78 -22.12
C ALA A 91 -6.84 -2.90 -21.69
N ALA A 92 -6.74 -3.40 -20.46
CA ALA A 92 -7.69 -4.41 -19.96
C ALA A 92 -9.11 -3.82 -19.86
N PHE A 93 -9.23 -2.59 -19.41
CA PHE A 93 -10.53 -1.90 -19.29
C PHE A 93 -11.17 -1.50 -20.63
N GLU A 94 -10.50 -1.66 -21.77
CA GLU A 94 -11.15 -1.55 -23.09
C GLU A 94 -12.16 -2.68 -23.31
N THR A 95 -12.00 -3.81 -22.63
CA THR A 95 -12.80 -5.03 -22.86
C THR A 95 -13.61 -5.48 -21.64
N VAL A 96 -13.33 -4.96 -20.44
CA VAL A 96 -14.02 -5.32 -19.21
C VAL A 96 -14.36 -4.08 -18.38
N ASP A 97 -15.40 -4.17 -17.55
CA ASP A 97 -15.81 -3.09 -16.64
C ASP A 97 -15.17 -3.22 -15.26
N LEU A 98 -14.90 -4.44 -14.83
CA LEU A 98 -14.28 -4.75 -13.54
C LEU A 98 -13.24 -5.86 -13.70
N ILE A 99 -12.15 -5.74 -12.94
CA ILE A 99 -11.13 -6.79 -12.82
C ILE A 99 -11.27 -7.43 -11.44
N VAL A 100 -11.23 -8.76 -11.42
CA VAL A 100 -11.39 -9.57 -10.20
C VAL A 100 -10.07 -10.24 -9.86
N THR A 101 -9.61 -10.09 -8.62
CA THR A 101 -8.38 -10.73 -8.13
C THR A 101 -8.54 -11.20 -6.67
N PRO A 102 -7.68 -12.10 -6.16
CA PRO A 102 -7.50 -12.25 -4.72
C PRO A 102 -7.01 -10.93 -4.09
N VAL A 103 -7.31 -10.70 -2.81
CA VAL A 103 -6.75 -9.55 -2.07
C VAL A 103 -5.31 -9.81 -1.68
N THR A 104 -5.03 -11.01 -1.16
CA THR A 104 -3.71 -11.43 -0.69
C THR A 104 -3.39 -12.85 -1.16
N PRO A 105 -2.10 -13.23 -1.25
CA PRO A 105 -1.71 -14.59 -1.65
C PRO A 105 -2.13 -15.69 -0.68
N THR A 106 -2.27 -15.35 0.59
CA THR A 106 -2.60 -16.29 1.68
C THR A 106 -3.71 -15.72 2.56
N THR A 107 -4.35 -16.57 3.35
CA THR A 107 -5.20 -16.13 4.47
C THR A 107 -4.36 -15.46 5.56
N ALA A 108 -5.02 -14.87 6.57
CA ALA A 108 -4.31 -14.24 7.68
C ALA A 108 -3.31 -15.21 8.34
N PHE A 109 -2.16 -14.68 8.71
CA PHE A 109 -1.06 -15.38 9.38
C PHE A 109 -0.99 -14.97 10.86
N LYS A 110 -0.26 -15.75 11.68
CA LYS A 110 -0.13 -15.49 13.12
C LYS A 110 0.73 -14.25 13.39
N PHE A 111 0.51 -13.62 14.53
CA PHE A 111 1.38 -12.53 14.99
C PHE A 111 2.84 -12.99 15.06
N GLY A 112 3.74 -12.19 14.50
CA GLY A 112 5.17 -12.47 14.47
C GLY A 112 5.64 -13.45 13.38
N GLU A 113 4.76 -14.17 12.69
CA GLU A 113 5.11 -15.19 11.70
C GLU A 113 5.96 -14.66 10.54
N LYS A 114 5.69 -13.43 10.09
CA LYS A 114 6.42 -12.78 8.98
C LYS A 114 7.34 -11.64 9.42
N SER A 115 7.49 -11.40 10.73
CA SER A 115 8.27 -10.26 11.23
C SER A 115 9.78 -10.40 10.99
N GLN A 116 10.27 -11.61 10.81
CA GLN A 116 11.70 -11.91 10.60
C GLN A 116 12.14 -11.78 9.12
N ASP A 117 11.19 -11.76 8.20
CA ASP A 117 11.46 -11.64 6.76
C ASP A 117 10.62 -10.51 6.15
N PRO A 118 11.19 -9.29 6.02
CA PRO A 118 10.51 -8.16 5.41
C PRO A 118 10.02 -8.42 3.98
N LEU A 119 10.72 -9.27 3.21
CA LEU A 119 10.33 -9.57 1.83
C LEU A 119 9.03 -10.39 1.78
N GLN A 120 8.84 -11.35 2.68
CA GLN A 120 7.58 -12.10 2.78
C GLN A 120 6.40 -11.19 3.16
N MET A 121 6.65 -10.20 4.03
CA MET A 121 5.63 -9.20 4.37
C MET A 121 5.27 -8.37 3.13
N TYR A 122 6.26 -7.91 2.37
CA TYR A 122 6.05 -7.11 1.16
C TYR A 122 5.32 -7.87 0.05
N LEU A 123 5.61 -9.15 -0.11
CA LEU A 123 4.91 -10.00 -1.08
C LEU A 123 3.42 -10.22 -0.73
N SER A 124 3.01 -9.95 0.50
CA SER A 124 1.59 -10.01 0.88
C SER A 124 0.75 -8.98 0.15
N ASP A 125 1.32 -7.90 -0.34
CA ASP A 125 0.64 -6.78 -0.99
C ASP A 125 0.65 -6.86 -2.54
N ILE A 126 1.16 -7.96 -3.11
CA ILE A 126 1.41 -8.10 -4.56
C ILE A 126 0.16 -7.86 -5.43
N TYR A 127 -1.04 -8.11 -4.91
CA TYR A 127 -2.30 -7.90 -5.64
C TYR A 127 -2.89 -6.50 -5.44
N THR A 128 -2.55 -5.80 -4.36
CA THR A 128 -3.10 -4.48 -4.02
C THR A 128 -2.22 -3.33 -4.49
N ILE A 129 -0.90 -3.50 -4.48
CA ILE A 129 0.07 -2.48 -4.90
C ILE A 129 -0.19 -1.97 -6.32
N SER A 130 -0.55 -2.85 -7.25
CA SER A 130 -0.75 -2.48 -8.66
C SER A 130 -1.90 -1.49 -8.84
N ALA A 131 -3.01 -1.66 -8.12
CA ALA A 131 -4.14 -0.72 -8.15
C ALA A 131 -3.72 0.66 -7.63
N ASN A 132 -2.95 0.70 -6.51
CA ASN A 132 -2.42 1.95 -5.96
C ASN A 132 -1.47 2.66 -6.94
N LEU A 133 -0.54 1.93 -7.58
CA LEU A 133 0.39 2.51 -8.56
C LEU A 133 -0.33 3.05 -9.80
N ALA A 134 -1.39 2.38 -10.24
CA ALA A 134 -2.18 2.79 -11.40
C ALA A 134 -3.21 3.89 -11.09
N GLY A 135 -3.49 4.16 -9.80
CA GLY A 135 -4.49 5.15 -9.37
C GLY A 135 -5.92 4.67 -9.65
N LEU A 136 -6.22 3.40 -9.35
CA LEU A 136 -7.49 2.76 -9.62
C LEU A 136 -8.30 2.58 -8.33
N PRO A 137 -9.62 2.77 -8.36
CA PRO A 137 -10.50 2.41 -7.26
C PRO A 137 -10.56 0.89 -7.13
N ALA A 138 -10.53 0.42 -5.88
CA ALA A 138 -10.64 -1.01 -5.58
C ALA A 138 -11.40 -1.24 -4.28
N ILE A 139 -12.10 -2.36 -4.19
CA ILE A 139 -12.86 -2.78 -3.01
C ILE A 139 -12.58 -4.24 -2.69
N SER A 140 -12.50 -4.58 -1.41
CA SER A 140 -12.37 -5.95 -0.93
C SER A 140 -13.69 -6.44 -0.32
N LEU A 141 -14.06 -7.67 -0.69
CA LEU A 141 -15.29 -8.34 -0.25
C LEU A 141 -14.97 -9.74 0.26
N PRO A 142 -15.68 -10.26 1.26
CA PRO A 142 -15.55 -11.66 1.66
C PRO A 142 -16.08 -12.57 0.54
N CYS A 143 -15.32 -13.60 0.17
CA CYS A 143 -15.72 -14.53 -0.90
C CYS A 143 -15.70 -16.01 -0.49
N GLY A 144 -15.39 -16.31 0.76
CA GLY A 144 -15.36 -17.67 1.24
C GLY A 144 -14.49 -17.85 2.47
N PHE A 145 -14.25 -19.12 2.78
CA PHE A 145 -13.40 -19.55 3.88
C PHE A 145 -12.45 -20.64 3.41
N SER A 146 -11.24 -20.64 3.93
CA SER A 146 -10.29 -21.72 3.74
C SER A 146 -10.77 -22.99 4.46
N LYS A 147 -10.12 -24.13 4.20
CA LYS A 147 -10.37 -25.39 4.94
C LYS A 147 -10.16 -25.25 6.45
N ALA A 148 -9.31 -24.32 6.87
CA ALA A 148 -9.08 -24.00 8.28
C ALA A 148 -10.08 -22.97 8.87
N GLY A 149 -11.12 -22.57 8.13
CA GLY A 149 -12.12 -21.61 8.57
C GLY A 149 -11.68 -20.15 8.50
N MET A 150 -10.53 -19.83 7.91
CA MET A 150 -10.04 -18.46 7.77
C MET A 150 -10.74 -17.76 6.60
N PRO A 151 -11.16 -16.48 6.74
CA PRO A 151 -11.82 -15.74 5.68
C PRO A 151 -10.89 -15.50 4.48
N ILE A 152 -11.49 -15.48 3.30
CA ILE A 152 -10.83 -15.19 2.03
C ILE A 152 -11.46 -13.93 1.43
N GLY A 153 -10.62 -12.99 0.98
CA GLY A 153 -11.02 -11.74 0.33
C GLY A 153 -10.95 -11.83 -1.19
N LEU A 154 -12.00 -11.32 -1.83
CA LEU A 154 -12.08 -11.01 -3.26
C LEU A 154 -11.81 -9.52 -3.43
N GLN A 155 -10.98 -9.12 -4.38
CA GLN A 155 -10.78 -7.74 -4.77
C GLN A 155 -11.45 -7.47 -6.11
N LEU A 156 -12.24 -6.41 -6.18
CA LEU A 156 -12.72 -5.82 -7.42
C LEU A 156 -11.95 -4.53 -7.67
N ILE A 157 -11.50 -4.33 -8.91
CA ILE A 157 -10.81 -3.12 -9.35
C ILE A 157 -11.63 -2.51 -10.48
N GLY A 158 -11.92 -1.22 -10.41
CA GLY A 158 -12.69 -0.44 -11.40
C GLY A 158 -11.83 0.56 -12.16
N ARG A 159 -12.43 1.18 -13.19
CA ARG A 159 -11.81 2.30 -13.93
C ARG A 159 -11.67 3.53 -13.03
N PRO A 160 -10.70 4.42 -13.32
CA PRO A 160 -10.59 5.68 -12.61
C PRO A 160 -11.89 6.49 -12.69
N PHE A 161 -12.35 7.01 -11.54
CA PHE A 161 -13.58 7.81 -11.40
C PHE A 161 -14.90 7.08 -11.74
N GLU A 162 -14.89 5.74 -11.82
CA GLU A 162 -16.08 4.90 -12.00
C GLU A 162 -16.39 4.09 -10.72
N GLU A 163 -16.28 4.71 -9.55
CA GLU A 163 -16.57 4.09 -8.25
C GLU A 163 -18.01 3.59 -8.15
N ASP A 164 -18.95 4.20 -8.88
CA ASP A 164 -20.35 3.76 -8.93
C ASP A 164 -20.48 2.37 -9.57
N THR A 165 -19.78 2.11 -10.67
CA THR A 165 -19.73 0.79 -11.32
C THR A 165 -19.09 -0.25 -10.40
N LEU A 166 -17.99 0.12 -9.73
CA LEU A 166 -17.32 -0.72 -8.74
C LEU A 166 -18.26 -1.10 -7.57
N LEU A 167 -18.95 -0.12 -6.99
CA LEU A 167 -19.88 -0.32 -5.87
C LEU A 167 -21.10 -1.13 -6.28
N ARG A 168 -21.66 -0.93 -7.49
CA ARG A 168 -22.76 -1.73 -8.01
C ARG A 168 -22.34 -3.19 -8.19
N GLY A 169 -21.16 -3.45 -8.76
CA GLY A 169 -20.61 -4.79 -8.89
C GLY A 169 -20.40 -5.48 -7.54
N ALA A 170 -19.83 -4.76 -6.60
CA ALA A 170 -19.63 -5.22 -5.22
C ALA A 170 -20.96 -5.56 -4.54
N HIS A 171 -21.95 -4.66 -4.64
CA HIS A 171 -23.28 -4.87 -4.08
C HIS A 171 -24.00 -6.07 -4.71
N ALA A 172 -23.96 -6.20 -6.04
CA ALA A 172 -24.55 -7.35 -6.74
C ALA A 172 -23.94 -8.68 -6.27
N TYR A 173 -22.61 -8.72 -6.09
CA TYR A 173 -21.92 -9.89 -5.55
C TYR A 173 -22.38 -10.21 -4.09
N GLU A 174 -22.48 -9.19 -3.22
CA GLU A 174 -22.95 -9.37 -1.85
C GLU A 174 -24.40 -9.87 -1.77
N GLN A 175 -25.29 -9.41 -2.68
CA GLN A 175 -26.68 -9.90 -2.74
C GLN A 175 -26.76 -11.35 -3.26
N ALA A 176 -25.88 -11.74 -4.17
CA ALA A 176 -25.81 -13.09 -4.71
C ALA A 176 -25.16 -14.11 -3.77
N THR A 177 -24.49 -13.64 -2.71
CA THR A 177 -23.73 -14.47 -1.77
C THR A 177 -24.12 -14.14 -0.31
N ASN A 178 -23.83 -15.05 0.62
CA ASN A 178 -24.14 -14.84 2.04
C ASN A 178 -22.89 -14.82 2.95
N TRP A 179 -21.72 -14.50 2.38
CA TRP A 179 -20.45 -14.54 3.14
C TRP A 179 -20.41 -13.50 4.27
N ARG A 180 -20.99 -12.32 4.07
CA ARG A 180 -21.05 -11.23 5.06
C ARG A 180 -21.84 -11.57 6.33
N ALA A 181 -22.76 -12.53 6.28
CA ALA A 181 -23.55 -12.94 7.44
C ALA A 181 -22.73 -13.78 8.45
N LYS A 182 -21.61 -14.35 8.02
CA LYS A 182 -20.74 -15.15 8.90
C LYS A 182 -19.85 -14.24 9.73
N LYS A 183 -20.00 -14.33 11.05
CA LYS A 183 -19.22 -13.56 12.02
C LYS A 183 -18.12 -14.43 12.64
N PRO A 184 -16.96 -13.84 13.03
CA PRO A 184 -15.93 -14.57 13.77
C PRO A 184 -16.49 -15.02 15.12
N LEU A 185 -16.05 -16.19 15.55
CA LEU A 185 -16.28 -16.65 16.93
C LEU A 185 -15.33 -15.86 17.85
N VAL A 186 -15.82 -14.74 18.36
CA VAL A 186 -15.08 -13.99 19.40
C VAL A 186 -15.30 -14.73 20.71
N ARG A 187 -14.24 -15.30 21.27
CA ARG A 187 -14.21 -15.89 22.61
C ARG A 187 -13.74 -14.84 23.61
#